data_ea35aa219af99ccb35c911d7adeea72f
#
_entry.id   ea35aa219af99ccb35c911d7adeea72f
#
_cell.length_a   1.000
_cell.length_b   1.000
_cell.length_c   1.000
_cell.angle_alpha   90.00
_cell.angle_beta   90.00
_cell.angle_gamma   90.00
#
_symmetry.space_group_name_H-M   'P 1'
#
loop_
_entity.id
_entity.type
_entity.pdbx_description
1 polymer ?
#
loop_
_entity_poly.entity_id
_entity_poly.type
_entity_poly.pdbx_seq_one_letter_code
_entity_poly.pdbx_strand_id
1 'polypeptide(L)'
;MRLDEFLTRVRDLGEYHSNEEAEQVSTAVLRVIASRVDPAEAAALAACLPAPLDDVLRTERGRPESFGGAEFLRRVDQQTGARPRTAEWDTGTVLTTLAEAVPREQADSLLARLPADLLGSPGRATRRP
;
A
#
# COMPACT_ATOMS: atom_id res chain seq x y z
N MET A 1 14.86 -4.24 -1.31
CA MET A 1 15.05 -2.81 -0.97
C MET A 1 15.16 -2.70 0.54
N ARG A 2 16.09 -1.90 1.00
CA ARG A 2 16.28 -1.71 2.44
C ARG A 2 15.22 -0.75 2.97
N LEU A 3 15.04 -0.76 4.29
CA LEU A 3 14.01 0.09 4.90
C LEU A 3 14.23 1.57 4.61
N ASP A 4 15.46 2.05 4.76
CA ASP A 4 15.75 3.45 4.50
C ASP A 4 15.52 3.82 3.04
N GLU A 5 15.83 2.91 2.12
CA GLU A 5 15.58 3.11 0.70
C GLU A 5 14.08 3.17 0.41
N PHE A 6 13.32 2.25 1.01
CA PHE A 6 11.87 2.21 0.83
C PHE A 6 11.22 3.49 1.34
N LEU A 7 11.57 3.89 2.56
CA LEU A 7 10.97 5.07 3.17
C LEU A 7 11.37 6.36 2.46
N THR A 8 12.63 6.44 2.02
CA THR A 8 13.06 7.61 1.26
C THR A 8 12.30 7.71 -0.06
N ARG A 9 12.08 6.57 -0.71
CA ARG A 9 11.34 6.56 -1.97
C ARG A 9 9.89 6.99 -1.75
N VAL A 10 9.25 6.46 -0.71
CA VAL A 10 7.88 6.86 -0.38
C VAL A 10 7.82 8.35 -0.04
N ARG A 11 8.76 8.82 0.78
CA ARG A 11 8.81 10.22 1.15
C ARG A 11 8.93 11.13 -0.06
N ASP A 12 9.87 10.81 -0.94
CA ASP A 12 10.13 11.66 -2.11
C ASP A 12 9.00 11.60 -3.11
N LEU A 13 8.50 10.42 -3.39
CA LEU A 13 7.42 10.24 -4.36
C LEU A 13 6.11 10.88 -3.86
N GLY A 14 5.83 10.74 -2.58
CA GLY A 14 4.60 11.29 -1.99
C GLY A 14 4.76 12.71 -1.46
N GLU A 15 5.97 13.26 -1.51
CA GLU A 15 6.25 14.60 -1.01
C GLU A 15 5.90 14.73 0.46
N TYR A 16 6.29 13.73 1.25
CA TYR A 16 6.08 13.76 2.69
C TYR A 16 7.21 14.50 3.39
N HIS A 17 6.97 14.94 4.60
CA HIS A 17 7.92 15.75 5.36
C HIS A 17 9.10 14.96 5.90
N SER A 18 8.90 13.69 6.21
CA SER A 18 9.92 12.91 6.89
C SER A 18 9.76 11.42 6.57
N ASN A 19 10.79 10.66 6.90
CA ASN A 19 10.69 9.21 6.80
C ASN A 19 9.72 8.64 7.83
N GLU A 20 9.52 9.33 8.95
CA GLU A 20 8.51 8.91 9.93
C GLU A 20 7.11 8.99 9.34
N GLU A 21 6.81 10.06 8.64
CA GLU A 21 5.52 10.19 7.97
C GLU A 21 5.39 9.13 6.88
N ALA A 22 6.45 8.90 6.10
CA ALA A 22 6.45 7.88 5.07
C ALA A 22 6.15 6.50 5.67
N GLU A 23 6.71 6.21 6.85
CA GLU A 23 6.46 4.93 7.51
C GLU A 23 5.01 4.81 7.97
N GLN A 24 4.45 5.88 8.51
CA GLN A 24 3.05 5.87 8.94
C GLN A 24 2.12 5.61 7.76
N VAL A 25 2.39 6.26 6.65
CA VAL A 25 1.59 6.08 5.45
C VAL A 25 1.74 4.65 4.91
N SER A 26 2.97 4.16 4.86
CA SER A 26 3.25 2.81 4.37
C SER A 26 2.55 1.76 5.23
N THR A 27 2.63 1.92 6.56
CA THR A 27 1.98 1.01 7.48
C THR A 27 0.46 1.00 7.28
N ALA A 28 -0.13 2.18 7.12
CA ALA A 28 -1.57 2.29 6.93
C ALA A 28 -2.02 1.55 5.68
N VAL A 29 -1.33 1.77 4.57
CA VAL A 29 -1.69 1.13 3.31
C VAL A 29 -1.47 -0.38 3.39
N LEU A 30 -0.36 -0.80 3.97
CA LEU A 30 -0.07 -2.23 4.10
C LEU A 30 -1.09 -2.96 4.97
N ARG A 31 -1.59 -2.31 6.03
CA ARG A 31 -2.64 -2.93 6.85
C ARG A 31 -3.91 -3.19 6.07
N VAL A 32 -4.29 -2.23 5.24
CA VAL A 32 -5.50 -2.41 4.44
C VAL A 32 -5.29 -3.48 3.38
N ILE A 33 -4.09 -3.51 2.76
CA ILE A 33 -3.75 -4.56 1.82
C ILE A 33 -3.85 -5.92 2.49
N ALA A 34 -3.32 -6.04 3.72
CA ALA A 34 -3.31 -7.31 4.44
C ALA A 34 -4.71 -7.85 4.69
N SER A 35 -5.69 -6.96 4.81
CA SER A 35 -7.07 -7.40 5.03
C SER A 35 -7.74 -7.95 3.78
N ARG A 36 -7.12 -7.76 2.60
CA ARG A 36 -7.71 -8.22 1.35
C ARG A 36 -7.04 -9.47 0.78
N VAL A 37 -5.85 -9.80 1.25
CA VAL A 37 -5.11 -10.94 0.72
C VAL A 37 -5.15 -12.07 1.73
N ASP A 38 -4.99 -13.31 1.25
CA ASP A 38 -4.96 -14.44 2.18
C ASP A 38 -3.61 -14.51 2.89
N PRO A 39 -3.51 -15.28 3.99
CA PRO A 39 -2.27 -15.34 4.77
C PRO A 39 -1.05 -15.77 3.95
N ALA A 40 -1.23 -16.66 2.99
CA ALA A 40 -0.10 -17.11 2.16
C ALA A 40 0.40 -15.99 1.28
N GLU A 41 -0.50 -15.21 0.70
CA GLU A 41 -0.12 -14.06 -0.12
C GLU A 41 0.52 -12.97 0.73
N ALA A 42 -0.02 -12.74 1.92
CA ALA A 42 0.55 -11.75 2.84
C ALA A 42 1.98 -12.16 3.23
N ALA A 43 2.20 -13.44 3.50
CA ALA A 43 3.53 -13.94 3.85
C ALA A 43 4.51 -13.80 2.69
N ALA A 44 4.07 -14.08 1.48
CA ALA A 44 4.91 -13.95 0.30
C ALA A 44 5.33 -12.50 0.07
N LEU A 45 4.40 -11.59 0.22
CA LEU A 45 4.69 -10.16 0.09
C LEU A 45 5.62 -9.69 1.21
N ALA A 46 5.34 -10.12 2.45
CA ALA A 46 6.16 -9.77 3.60
C ALA A 46 7.61 -10.19 3.42
N ALA A 47 7.82 -11.35 2.81
CA ALA A 47 9.17 -11.87 2.59
C ALA A 47 10.01 -10.95 1.69
N CYS A 48 9.36 -10.07 0.93
CA CYS A 48 10.04 -9.14 0.04
C CYS A 48 10.27 -7.77 0.67
N LEU A 49 9.80 -7.55 1.88
CA LEU A 49 9.83 -6.22 2.51
C LEU A 49 10.76 -6.20 3.72
N PRO A 50 11.38 -5.03 3.98
CA PRO A 50 12.24 -4.90 5.15
C PRO A 50 11.44 -4.77 6.44
N ALA A 51 12.04 -5.20 7.54
CA ALA A 51 11.44 -4.99 8.86
C ALA A 51 11.46 -3.49 9.17
N PRO A 52 10.46 -2.97 9.86
CA PRO A 52 9.31 -3.67 10.43
C PRO A 52 8.08 -3.70 9.51
N LEU A 53 8.21 -3.32 8.26
CA LEU A 53 7.08 -3.30 7.35
C LEU A 53 6.52 -4.69 7.10
N ASP A 54 7.38 -5.70 7.08
CA ASP A 54 6.96 -7.08 6.91
C ASP A 54 6.03 -7.54 8.03
N ASP A 55 6.26 -7.07 9.24
CA ASP A 55 5.42 -7.46 10.38
C ASP A 55 3.98 -6.98 10.23
N VAL A 56 3.78 -5.85 9.57
CA VAL A 56 2.43 -5.34 9.35
C VAL A 56 1.59 -6.36 8.60
N LEU A 57 2.20 -6.99 7.59
CA LEU A 57 1.50 -8.00 6.80
C LEU A 57 1.34 -9.31 7.56
N ARG A 58 2.30 -9.65 8.42
CA ARG A 58 2.28 -10.92 9.14
C ARG A 58 1.35 -10.91 10.35
N THR A 59 1.09 -9.74 10.91
CA THR A 59 0.25 -9.65 12.11
C THR A 59 -1.23 -9.64 11.80
N GLU A 60 -1.62 -9.25 10.61
CA GLU A 60 -3.02 -9.29 10.22
C GLU A 60 -3.44 -10.72 9.99
N ARG A 61 -4.52 -11.12 10.66
CA ARG A 61 -5.01 -12.49 10.60
C ARG A 61 -6.48 -12.47 10.27
N GLY A 62 -6.93 -13.53 9.67
CA GLY A 62 -8.34 -13.67 9.37
C GLY A 62 -8.55 -13.94 7.91
N ARG A 63 -9.81 -13.97 7.53
CA ARG A 63 -10.17 -14.24 6.14
C ARG A 63 -10.00 -12.98 5.32
N PRO A 64 -9.58 -13.13 4.07
CA PRO A 64 -9.56 -11.99 3.16
C PRO A 64 -10.97 -11.41 3.04
N GLU A 65 -11.05 -10.09 3.13
CA GLU A 65 -12.32 -9.40 2.99
C GLU A 65 -12.45 -8.89 1.56
N SER A 66 -13.68 -8.86 1.08
CA SER A 66 -13.97 -8.37 -0.25
C SER A 66 -14.66 -7.01 -0.12
N PHE A 67 -14.00 -5.96 -0.53
CA PHE A 67 -14.57 -4.62 -0.52
C PHE A 67 -13.98 -3.81 -1.66
N GLY A 68 -14.68 -2.76 -2.06
CA GLY A 68 -14.27 -1.96 -3.20
C GLY A 68 -13.25 -0.89 -2.86
N GLY A 69 -12.93 -0.09 -3.88
CA GLY A 69 -11.93 0.95 -3.74
C GLY A 69 -12.31 2.03 -2.76
N ALA A 70 -13.57 2.43 -2.72
CA ALA A 70 -14.01 3.47 -1.79
C ALA A 70 -13.79 3.05 -0.34
N GLU A 71 -14.11 1.79 -0.02
CA GLU A 71 -13.90 1.28 1.33
C GLU A 71 -12.41 1.15 1.63
N PHE A 72 -11.62 0.73 0.65
CA PHE A 72 -10.18 0.64 0.81
C PHE A 72 -9.62 2.00 1.24
N LEU A 73 -9.97 3.03 0.49
CA LEU A 73 -9.47 4.39 0.76
C LEU A 73 -9.98 4.92 2.09
N ARG A 74 -11.22 4.59 2.45
CA ARG A 74 -11.76 5.00 3.74
C ARG A 74 -10.95 4.38 4.89
N ARG A 75 -10.56 3.12 4.74
CA ARG A 75 -9.75 2.44 5.76
C ARG A 75 -8.36 3.03 5.87
N VAL A 76 -7.75 3.37 4.74
CA VAL A 76 -6.45 4.05 4.74
C VAL A 76 -6.57 5.39 5.48
N ASP A 77 -7.61 6.14 5.16
CA ASP A 77 -7.83 7.44 5.76
C ASP A 77 -8.01 7.33 7.29
N GLN A 78 -8.70 6.29 7.74
CA GLN A 78 -8.87 6.04 9.16
C GLN A 78 -7.54 5.75 9.86
N GLN A 79 -6.64 5.06 9.17
CA GLN A 79 -5.35 4.70 9.73
C GLN A 79 -4.41 5.89 9.81
N THR A 80 -4.44 6.77 8.83
CA THR A 80 -3.52 7.90 8.78
C THR A 80 -3.99 9.11 9.57
N GLY A 81 -5.29 9.18 9.83
CA GLY A 81 -5.86 10.33 10.53
C GLY A 81 -6.00 11.54 9.64
N ALA A 82 -6.27 12.68 10.25
CA ALA A 82 -6.46 13.92 9.52
C ALA A 82 -5.13 14.42 8.97
N ARG A 83 -4.98 14.41 7.66
CA ARG A 83 -3.75 14.80 7.01
C ARG A 83 -4.07 15.55 5.72
N PRO A 84 -3.14 16.41 5.23
CA PRO A 84 -3.38 17.14 3.99
C PRO A 84 -3.46 16.25 2.75
N ARG A 85 -2.76 15.11 2.76
CA ARG A 85 -2.79 14.21 1.61
C ARG A 85 -4.02 13.33 1.65
N THR A 86 -4.52 12.97 0.50
CA THR A 86 -5.67 12.08 0.41
C THR A 86 -5.25 10.64 0.54
N ALA A 87 -6.19 9.77 0.92
CA ALA A 87 -5.94 8.33 0.95
C ALA A 87 -5.56 7.81 -0.45
N GLU A 88 -6.14 8.38 -1.49
CA GLU A 88 -5.80 7.98 -2.86
C GLU A 88 -4.35 8.31 -3.18
N TRP A 89 -3.89 9.48 -2.80
CA TRP A 89 -2.50 9.89 -2.98
C TRP A 89 -1.57 8.94 -2.24
N ASP A 90 -1.87 8.70 -0.96
CA ASP A 90 -1.05 7.83 -0.12
C ASP A 90 -0.99 6.40 -0.68
N THR A 91 -2.13 5.87 -1.08
CA THR A 91 -2.21 4.52 -1.62
C THR A 91 -1.41 4.39 -2.90
N GLY A 92 -1.56 5.35 -3.81
CA GLY A 92 -0.81 5.34 -5.07
C GLY A 92 0.68 5.39 -4.85
N THR A 93 1.12 6.21 -3.91
CA THR A 93 2.53 6.34 -3.57
C THR A 93 3.11 5.03 -3.07
N VAL A 94 2.41 4.40 -2.12
CA VAL A 94 2.91 3.15 -1.54
C VAL A 94 2.86 2.02 -2.55
N LEU A 95 1.80 1.94 -3.35
CA LEU A 95 1.71 0.88 -4.37
C LEU A 95 2.81 1.00 -5.41
N THR A 96 3.14 2.22 -5.82
CA THR A 96 4.21 2.44 -6.77
C THR A 96 5.55 1.98 -6.19
N THR A 97 5.80 2.31 -4.93
CA THR A 97 7.03 1.91 -4.27
C THR A 97 7.09 0.39 -4.08
N LEU A 98 5.97 -0.22 -3.71
CA LEU A 98 5.91 -1.68 -3.58
C LEU A 98 6.25 -2.36 -4.90
N ALA A 99 5.72 -1.85 -6.01
CA ALA A 99 5.99 -2.43 -7.32
C ALA A 99 7.47 -2.38 -7.66
N GLU A 100 8.19 -1.38 -7.15
CA GLU A 100 9.64 -1.27 -7.35
C GLU A 100 10.41 -2.16 -6.38
N ALA A 101 9.86 -2.41 -5.21
CA ALA A 101 10.58 -3.10 -4.14
C ALA A 101 10.48 -4.63 -4.22
N VAL A 102 9.45 -5.14 -4.89
CA VAL A 102 9.19 -6.58 -4.92
C VAL A 102 9.37 -7.12 -6.34
N PRO A 103 9.58 -8.43 -6.50
CA PRO A 103 9.66 -9.02 -7.83
C PRO A 103 8.36 -8.77 -8.60
N ARG A 104 8.48 -8.68 -9.91
CA ARG A 104 7.34 -8.36 -10.77
C ARG A 104 6.17 -9.30 -10.57
N GLU A 105 6.44 -10.58 -10.39
CA GLU A 105 5.38 -11.56 -10.17
C GLU A 105 4.59 -11.26 -8.89
N GLN A 106 5.28 -10.84 -7.84
CA GLN A 106 4.62 -10.46 -6.61
C GLN A 106 3.81 -9.18 -6.79
N ALA A 107 4.35 -8.22 -7.52
CA ALA A 107 3.63 -6.98 -7.78
C ALA A 107 2.35 -7.26 -8.58
N ASP A 108 2.43 -8.09 -9.60
CA ASP A 108 1.27 -8.43 -10.43
C ASP A 108 0.23 -9.18 -9.61
N SER A 109 0.67 -10.11 -8.77
CA SER A 109 -0.23 -10.87 -7.91
C SER A 109 -0.96 -9.95 -6.94
N LEU A 110 -0.23 -9.01 -6.35
CA LEU A 110 -0.82 -8.04 -5.43
C LEU A 110 -1.87 -7.19 -6.14
N LEU A 111 -1.53 -6.64 -7.29
CA LEU A 111 -2.45 -5.76 -8.01
C LEU A 111 -3.73 -6.51 -8.39
N ALA A 112 -3.62 -7.80 -8.71
CA ALA A 112 -4.79 -8.61 -9.04
C ALA A 112 -5.74 -8.79 -7.84
N ARG A 113 -5.24 -8.62 -6.62
CA ARG A 113 -6.06 -8.77 -5.40
C ARG A 113 -6.67 -7.46 -4.92
N LEU A 114 -6.29 -6.36 -5.52
CA LEU A 114 -6.80 -5.06 -5.10
C LEU A 114 -8.08 -4.73 -5.86
N PRO A 115 -8.93 -3.85 -5.30
CA PRO A 115 -10.16 -3.46 -6.00
C PRO A 115 -9.83 -2.79 -7.34
N ALA A 116 -10.57 -3.16 -8.37
CA ALA A 116 -10.34 -2.64 -9.72
C ALA A 116 -10.53 -1.11 -9.78
N ASP A 117 -11.37 -0.57 -8.90
CA ASP A 117 -11.68 0.85 -8.88
C ASP A 117 -10.88 1.62 -7.82
N LEU A 118 -9.79 1.03 -7.33
CA LEU A 118 -9.07 1.57 -6.18
C LEU A 118 -8.56 2.99 -6.39
N LEU A 119 -7.97 3.26 -7.54
CA LEU A 119 -7.43 4.59 -7.85
C LEU A 119 -8.31 5.31 -8.86
N GLY A 120 -9.60 5.07 -8.79
CA GLY A 120 -10.54 5.64 -9.72
C GLY A 120 -10.59 4.83 -11.00
N SER A 121 -11.24 5.36 -12.02
CA SER A 121 -11.31 4.65 -13.27
C SER A 121 -9.94 4.65 -13.94
N PRO A 122 -9.59 3.58 -14.64
CA PRO A 122 -8.29 3.52 -15.32
C PRO A 122 -8.07 4.69 -16.27
N GLY A 123 -9.09 5.12 -16.97
CA GLY A 123 -8.95 6.23 -17.87
C GLY A 123 -8.59 7.51 -17.15
N ARG A 124 -9.18 7.74 -16.01
CA ARG A 124 -8.90 8.91 -15.22
C ARG A 124 -7.49 8.86 -14.66
N ALA A 125 -7.08 7.69 -14.25
CA ALA A 125 -5.77 7.54 -13.65
C ALA A 125 -4.67 7.85 -14.64
N THR A 126 -4.95 7.58 -15.88
CA THR A 126 -3.96 7.84 -16.88
C THR A 126 -4.10 9.19 -17.50
N ARG A 127 -5.02 9.70 -17.47
CA ARG A 127 -5.44 10.66 -18.05
C ARG A 127 -5.25 11.68 -18.19
N ARG A 128 -5.20 11.52 -18.30
CA ARG A 128 -5.35 12.08 -18.37
C ARG A 128 -5.28 12.62 -19.10
N PRO A 129 -5.53 12.73 -19.60
CA PRO A 129 -5.16 13.52 -20.54
C PRO A 129 -5.65 14.69 -20.52
#